data_511b703bd6c9150af07a1949e9e24064
#
_entry.id   511b703bd6c9150af07a1949e9e24064
#
_cell.length_a   1.000
_cell.length_b   1.000
_cell.length_c   1.000
_cell.angle_alpha   90.00
_cell.angle_beta   90.00
_cell.angle_gamma   90.00
#
_symmetry.space_group_name_H-M   'P 1'
#
loop_
_entity.id
_entity.type
_entity.pdbx_description
1 polymer ?
#
loop_
_entity_poly.entity_id
_entity_poly.type
_entity_poly.pdbx_seq_one_letter_code
_entity_poly.pdbx_strand_id
1 'polypeptide(L)'
;GKVVTINKAGYYSVSGKTPDGQLVIDCGKDDAVYLIMNGVDLSCSDGPAILCNKADKLTLTLTGNSVNSLSDGTGYSAENAENNAAALYSRETLVINGSGTLNVTGNYKDGINSRDGLKLCGGIINVNAAEDGIIGKDYLLGASGTVTVNSGCDGLKSTNSTDQQKGYISITDGSYTLNCGRDGIQAENNLNISGGTIYVQTGGGSSTVEYTSDDQFGGRWGGFSHNGNGGFDFSSMTDSEGNSAE
;
A
#
# COMPACT_ATOMS: atom_id res chain seq x y z
N GLY A 1 -18.00 -12.84 13.12
CA GLY A 1 -18.44 -12.47 11.76
C GLY A 1 -18.70 -13.68 10.86
N LYS A 2 -19.29 -13.44 9.70
CA LYS A 2 -19.49 -14.47 8.67
C LYS A 2 -18.24 -14.56 7.80
N VAL A 3 -17.74 -15.77 7.55
CA VAL A 3 -16.63 -16.02 6.64
C VAL A 3 -17.15 -16.70 5.37
N VAL A 4 -16.79 -16.15 4.22
CA VAL A 4 -17.03 -16.75 2.90
C VAL A 4 -15.68 -17.08 2.28
N THR A 5 -15.48 -18.35 1.88
CA THR A 5 -14.22 -18.81 1.30
C THR A 5 -14.38 -19.14 -0.18
N ILE A 6 -13.54 -18.53 -1.00
CA ILE A 6 -13.34 -18.91 -2.41
C ILE A 6 -12.16 -19.86 -2.47
N ASN A 7 -12.40 -21.09 -2.94
CA ASN A 7 -11.42 -22.16 -2.97
C ASN A 7 -11.14 -22.71 -4.39
N LYS A 8 -11.51 -21.96 -5.42
CA LYS A 8 -11.26 -22.31 -6.83
C LYS A 8 -10.93 -21.07 -7.64
N ALA A 9 -10.14 -21.26 -8.69
CA ALA A 9 -9.92 -20.22 -9.71
C ALA A 9 -11.23 -19.77 -10.35
N GLY A 10 -11.31 -18.52 -10.77
CA GLY A 10 -12.46 -18.02 -11.51
C GLY A 10 -12.74 -16.54 -11.35
N TYR A 11 -13.88 -16.13 -11.93
CA TYR A 11 -14.41 -14.77 -11.85
C TYR A 11 -15.61 -14.77 -10.91
N TYR A 12 -15.57 -13.90 -9.92
CA TYR A 12 -16.59 -13.80 -8.88
C TYR A 12 -17.13 -12.38 -8.82
N SER A 13 -18.42 -12.19 -9.08
CA SER A 13 -19.07 -10.90 -8.84
C SER A 13 -19.43 -10.77 -7.38
N VAL A 14 -18.95 -9.69 -6.75
CA VAL A 14 -19.15 -9.43 -5.33
C VAL A 14 -19.88 -8.11 -5.17
N SER A 15 -20.98 -8.12 -4.40
CA SER A 15 -21.80 -6.94 -4.13
C SER A 15 -22.53 -7.08 -2.80
N GLY A 16 -23.01 -5.96 -2.28
CA GLY A 16 -23.81 -5.92 -1.06
C GLY A 16 -23.02 -5.51 0.18
N LYS A 17 -23.72 -5.54 1.33
CA LYS A 17 -23.22 -5.03 2.59
C LYS A 17 -23.16 -6.10 3.68
N THR A 18 -22.03 -6.17 4.35
CA THR A 18 -21.85 -7.03 5.54
C THR A 18 -21.11 -6.24 6.61
N PRO A 19 -21.77 -5.93 7.74
CA PRO A 19 -21.15 -5.11 8.79
C PRO A 19 -20.09 -5.85 9.61
N ASP A 20 -20.09 -7.19 9.56
CA ASP A 20 -19.07 -8.03 10.19
C ASP A 20 -18.95 -9.35 9.42
N GLY A 21 -18.01 -9.42 8.53
CA GLY A 21 -17.74 -10.57 7.70
C GLY A 21 -16.39 -10.49 7.00
N GLN A 22 -15.91 -11.62 6.52
CA GLN A 22 -14.63 -11.75 5.84
C GLN A 22 -14.80 -12.55 4.55
N LEU A 23 -14.16 -12.07 3.48
CA LEU A 23 -14.00 -12.84 2.24
C LEU A 23 -12.57 -13.39 2.21
N VAL A 24 -12.47 -14.73 2.26
CA VAL A 24 -11.19 -15.45 2.23
C VAL A 24 -10.98 -16.07 0.85
N ILE A 25 -9.81 -15.90 0.28
CA ILE A 25 -9.35 -16.60 -0.92
C ILE A 25 -8.30 -17.61 -0.48
N ASP A 26 -8.60 -18.89 -0.69
CA ASP A 26 -7.70 -19.99 -0.36
C ASP A 26 -7.79 -21.09 -1.43
N CYS A 27 -7.08 -20.88 -2.52
CA CYS A 27 -7.12 -21.70 -3.74
C CYS A 27 -5.82 -22.49 -3.93
N GLY A 28 -5.65 -23.14 -5.07
CA GLY A 28 -4.37 -23.67 -5.49
C GLY A 28 -3.35 -22.55 -5.79
N LYS A 29 -2.08 -22.84 -5.64
CA LYS A 29 -1.00 -21.87 -5.92
C LYS A 29 -0.93 -21.41 -7.38
N ASP A 30 -1.55 -22.14 -8.29
CA ASP A 30 -1.60 -21.84 -9.71
C ASP A 30 -2.99 -21.30 -10.14
N ASP A 31 -3.89 -21.05 -9.16
CA ASP A 31 -5.26 -20.61 -9.36
C ASP A 31 -5.37 -19.08 -9.28
N ALA A 32 -5.70 -18.42 -10.39
CA ALA A 32 -5.98 -17.00 -10.39
C ALA A 32 -7.45 -16.72 -10.00
N VAL A 33 -7.65 -15.73 -9.11
CA VAL A 33 -8.98 -15.29 -8.68
C VAL A 33 -9.21 -13.85 -9.10
N TYR A 34 -10.36 -13.60 -9.71
CA TYR A 34 -10.80 -12.28 -10.18
C TYR A 34 -12.09 -11.89 -9.45
N LEU A 35 -12.02 -10.90 -8.58
CA LEU A 35 -13.18 -10.33 -7.89
C LEU A 35 -13.67 -9.11 -8.68
N ILE A 36 -14.89 -9.19 -9.18
CA ILE A 36 -15.57 -8.07 -9.82
C ILE A 36 -16.36 -7.33 -8.74
N MET A 37 -15.81 -6.21 -8.30
CA MET A 37 -16.34 -5.42 -7.19
C MET A 37 -17.42 -4.48 -7.68
N ASN A 38 -18.66 -4.72 -7.23
CA ASN A 38 -19.84 -3.97 -7.70
C ASN A 38 -20.73 -3.52 -6.52
N GLY A 39 -20.30 -2.49 -5.81
CA GLY A 39 -21.04 -1.95 -4.66
C GLY A 39 -20.88 -2.83 -3.41
N VAL A 40 -19.64 -3.17 -3.07
CA VAL A 40 -19.28 -3.93 -1.87
C VAL A 40 -19.10 -2.98 -0.68
N ASP A 41 -19.73 -3.30 0.46
CA ASP A 41 -19.48 -2.65 1.75
C ASP A 41 -19.23 -3.75 2.78
N LEU A 42 -17.96 -4.07 3.00
CA LEU A 42 -17.51 -5.20 3.81
C LEU A 42 -16.62 -4.73 4.96
N SER A 43 -17.03 -5.02 6.17
CA SER A 43 -16.24 -4.79 7.38
C SER A 43 -15.98 -6.11 8.09
N CYS A 44 -14.80 -6.22 8.72
CA CYS A 44 -14.45 -7.37 9.56
C CYS A 44 -13.90 -6.86 10.90
N SER A 45 -14.52 -7.30 12.03
CA SER A 45 -14.13 -6.82 13.36
C SER A 45 -12.83 -7.43 13.88
N ASP A 46 -12.43 -8.60 13.36
CA ASP A 46 -11.24 -9.34 13.81
C ASP A 46 -10.47 -9.92 12.61
N GLY A 47 -9.87 -9.04 11.81
CA GLY A 47 -9.07 -9.41 10.67
C GLY A 47 -9.35 -8.58 9.43
N PRO A 48 -8.68 -8.90 8.30
CA PRO A 48 -8.93 -8.28 7.00
C PRO A 48 -10.38 -8.45 6.53
N ALA A 49 -10.94 -7.43 5.91
CA ALA A 49 -12.21 -7.59 5.20
C ALA A 49 -12.07 -8.57 4.02
N ILE A 50 -10.96 -8.47 3.28
CA ILE A 50 -10.57 -9.45 2.25
C ILE A 50 -9.19 -10.00 2.60
N LEU A 51 -9.11 -11.32 2.70
CA LEU A 51 -7.89 -12.08 2.99
C LEU A 51 -7.58 -13.06 1.86
N CYS A 52 -6.49 -12.86 1.16
CA CYS A 52 -5.96 -13.86 0.24
C CYS A 52 -4.82 -14.64 0.91
N ASN A 53 -5.13 -15.87 1.32
CA ASN A 53 -4.16 -16.78 1.92
C ASN A 53 -3.31 -17.46 0.85
N LYS A 54 -3.94 -17.86 -0.27
CA LYS A 54 -3.27 -18.62 -1.31
C LYS A 54 -4.00 -18.52 -2.65
N ALA A 55 -3.27 -18.20 -3.69
CA ALA A 55 -3.68 -18.16 -5.09
C ALA A 55 -2.43 -18.07 -5.99
N ASP A 56 -2.54 -18.05 -7.31
CA ASP A 56 -1.51 -17.50 -8.20
C ASP A 56 -1.47 -15.96 -8.06
N LYS A 57 -2.65 -15.36 -8.11
CA LYS A 57 -2.86 -13.92 -7.91
C LYS A 57 -4.30 -13.62 -7.57
N LEU A 58 -4.51 -12.49 -6.88
CA LEU A 58 -5.81 -11.90 -6.65
C LEU A 58 -5.94 -10.61 -7.49
N THR A 59 -7.01 -10.51 -8.28
CA THR A 59 -7.34 -9.27 -9.01
C THR A 59 -8.67 -8.73 -8.53
N LEU A 60 -8.69 -7.46 -8.10
CA LEU A 60 -9.89 -6.70 -7.82
C LEU A 60 -10.20 -5.79 -9.01
N THR A 61 -11.31 -6.02 -9.69
CA THR A 61 -11.79 -5.17 -10.78
C THR A 61 -12.94 -4.30 -10.26
N LEU A 62 -12.69 -3.01 -10.16
CA LEU A 62 -13.68 -2.01 -9.72
C LEU A 62 -14.59 -1.66 -10.89
N THR A 63 -15.85 -2.10 -10.84
CA THR A 63 -16.78 -1.81 -11.93
C THR A 63 -17.06 -0.32 -12.03
N GLY A 64 -17.28 0.19 -13.24
CA GLY A 64 -17.54 1.62 -13.46
C GLY A 64 -18.72 2.12 -12.62
N ASN A 65 -18.59 3.31 -12.05
CA ASN A 65 -19.56 3.96 -11.15
C ASN A 65 -19.87 3.19 -9.85
N SER A 66 -19.21 2.06 -9.56
CA SER A 66 -19.35 1.41 -8.27
C SER A 66 -18.54 2.13 -7.20
N VAL A 67 -19.07 2.11 -5.98
CA VAL A 67 -18.33 2.51 -4.77
C VAL A 67 -18.23 1.28 -3.89
N ASN A 68 -16.99 0.87 -3.61
CA ASN A 68 -16.70 -0.29 -2.79
C ASN A 68 -15.98 0.18 -1.53
N SER A 69 -16.30 -0.39 -0.39
CA SER A 69 -15.71 -0.05 0.91
C SER A 69 -15.26 -1.32 1.63
N LEU A 70 -14.04 -1.29 2.12
CA LEU A 70 -13.44 -2.34 2.93
C LEU A 70 -12.92 -1.73 4.23
N SER A 71 -13.21 -2.35 5.36
CA SER A 71 -12.65 -1.92 6.64
C SER A 71 -12.38 -3.11 7.56
N ASP A 72 -11.39 -2.97 8.41
CA ASP A 72 -11.11 -3.88 9.50
C ASP A 72 -11.54 -3.29 10.86
N GLY A 73 -11.33 -4.06 11.93
CA GLY A 73 -11.56 -3.62 13.31
C GLY A 73 -10.37 -2.86 13.88
N THR A 74 -10.55 -2.26 15.05
CA THR A 74 -9.50 -1.50 15.76
C THR A 74 -8.52 -2.38 16.53
N GLY A 75 -8.69 -3.69 16.51
CA GLY A 75 -7.81 -4.66 17.17
C GLY A 75 -8.12 -6.06 16.66
N TYR A 76 -7.09 -6.89 16.56
CA TYR A 76 -7.18 -8.26 16.11
C TYR A 76 -6.88 -9.22 17.26
N SER A 77 -7.45 -10.44 17.21
CA SER A 77 -6.98 -11.54 18.04
C SER A 77 -5.49 -11.83 17.77
N ALA A 78 -4.79 -12.41 18.73
CA ALA A 78 -3.35 -12.67 18.60
C ALA A 78 -3.01 -13.48 17.33
N GLU A 79 -3.84 -14.44 16.95
CA GLU A 79 -3.66 -15.25 15.74
C GLU A 79 -3.71 -14.41 14.46
N ASN A 80 -4.62 -13.45 14.36
CA ASN A 80 -4.76 -12.58 13.21
C ASN A 80 -3.73 -11.44 13.20
N ALA A 81 -3.40 -10.91 14.38
CA ALA A 81 -2.50 -9.78 14.54
C ALA A 81 -1.08 -10.03 14.01
N GLU A 82 -0.55 -11.25 14.17
CA GLU A 82 0.80 -11.60 13.74
C GLU A 82 0.94 -11.77 12.21
N ASN A 83 -0.17 -12.08 11.52
CA ASN A 83 -0.06 -12.59 10.15
C ASN A 83 -0.78 -11.76 9.09
N ASN A 84 -1.74 -10.92 9.45
CA ASN A 84 -2.68 -10.36 8.47
C ASN A 84 -3.08 -8.89 8.79
N ALA A 85 -2.15 -8.04 9.11
CA ALA A 85 -2.39 -6.72 9.69
C ALA A 85 -2.78 -5.64 8.67
N ALA A 86 -3.82 -5.87 7.85
CA ALA A 86 -4.36 -4.87 6.91
C ALA A 86 -5.84 -5.11 6.63
N ALA A 87 -6.60 -4.08 6.27
CA ALA A 87 -8.01 -4.22 5.88
C ALA A 87 -8.19 -5.03 4.58
N LEU A 88 -7.28 -4.89 3.62
CA LEU A 88 -7.13 -5.73 2.43
C LEU A 88 -5.75 -6.38 2.46
N TYR A 89 -5.71 -7.67 2.73
CA TYR A 89 -4.46 -8.40 2.88
C TYR A 89 -4.32 -9.52 1.85
N SER A 90 -3.18 -9.61 1.19
CA SER A 90 -2.86 -10.70 0.27
C SER A 90 -1.46 -11.25 0.55
N ARG A 91 -1.33 -12.58 0.59
CA ARG A 91 -0.02 -13.25 0.61
C ARG A 91 0.59 -13.37 -0.77
N GLU A 92 -0.24 -13.22 -1.80
CA GLU A 92 0.08 -13.39 -3.21
C GLU A 92 -0.03 -12.05 -3.94
N THR A 93 0.43 -12.00 -5.18
CA THR A 93 0.33 -10.79 -6.02
C THR A 93 -1.10 -10.25 -6.04
N LEU A 94 -1.25 -8.97 -5.70
CA LEU A 94 -2.51 -8.24 -5.73
C LEU A 94 -2.53 -7.24 -6.89
N VAL A 95 -3.61 -7.28 -7.67
CA VAL A 95 -3.85 -6.33 -8.75
C VAL A 95 -5.16 -5.60 -8.50
N ILE A 96 -5.17 -4.28 -8.57
CA ILE A 96 -6.37 -3.45 -8.49
C ILE A 96 -6.51 -2.70 -9.81
N ASN A 97 -7.64 -2.87 -10.48
CA ASN A 97 -7.93 -2.22 -11.76
C ASN A 97 -9.41 -1.81 -11.90
N GLY A 98 -9.77 -1.29 -13.06
CA GLY A 98 -11.13 -0.85 -13.37
C GLY A 98 -11.27 0.67 -13.26
N SER A 99 -12.52 1.17 -13.15
CA SER A 99 -12.82 2.61 -13.14
C SER A 99 -13.75 3.03 -11.99
N GLY A 100 -14.15 2.11 -11.13
CA GLY A 100 -14.92 2.39 -9.90
C GLY A 100 -14.07 2.94 -8.78
N THR A 101 -14.69 3.10 -7.61
CA THR A 101 -14.05 3.60 -6.39
C THR A 101 -13.84 2.46 -5.40
N LEU A 102 -12.69 2.44 -4.76
CA LEU A 102 -12.36 1.59 -3.62
C LEU A 102 -11.94 2.47 -2.43
N ASN A 103 -12.72 2.41 -1.36
CA ASN A 103 -12.38 3.02 -0.08
C ASN A 103 -11.89 1.93 0.86
N VAL A 104 -10.72 2.09 1.44
CA VAL A 104 -10.13 1.14 2.39
C VAL A 104 -9.82 1.87 3.69
N THR A 105 -10.27 1.30 4.80
CA THR A 105 -9.98 1.82 6.14
C THR A 105 -9.29 0.74 6.96
N GLY A 106 -7.98 0.89 7.14
CA GLY A 106 -7.15 0.09 8.03
C GLY A 106 -7.17 0.70 9.43
N ASN A 107 -8.10 0.24 10.27
CA ASN A 107 -8.25 0.75 11.64
C ASN A 107 -7.22 0.16 12.60
N TYR A 108 -6.74 -1.06 12.33
CA TYR A 108 -5.76 -1.74 13.18
C TYR A 108 -4.33 -1.32 12.83
N LYS A 109 -3.94 -1.50 11.56
CA LYS A 109 -2.61 -1.17 11.06
C LYS A 109 -2.68 -0.63 9.63
N ASP A 110 -2.40 -1.48 8.63
CA ASP A 110 -2.24 -1.08 7.25
C ASP A 110 -3.60 -0.99 6.52
N GLY A 111 -3.64 -0.19 5.49
CA GLY A 111 -4.79 -0.17 4.59
C GLY A 111 -4.80 -1.38 3.65
N ILE A 112 -3.81 -1.46 2.77
CA ILE A 112 -3.63 -2.52 1.76
C ILE A 112 -2.23 -3.11 1.89
N ASN A 113 -2.12 -4.43 2.05
CA ASN A 113 -0.83 -5.09 2.18
C ASN A 113 -0.78 -6.36 1.32
N SER A 114 0.15 -6.39 0.37
CA SER A 114 0.54 -7.61 -0.36
C SER A 114 1.92 -8.07 0.09
N ARG A 115 2.02 -9.33 0.50
CA ARG A 115 3.30 -9.97 0.87
C ARG A 115 4.14 -10.40 -0.34
N ASP A 116 3.60 -10.21 -1.52
CA ASP A 116 4.26 -10.36 -2.82
C ASP A 116 4.20 -9.01 -3.56
N GLY A 117 3.86 -8.97 -4.83
CA GLY A 117 3.73 -7.73 -5.59
C GLY A 117 2.37 -7.07 -5.50
N LEU A 118 2.32 -5.76 -5.63
CA LEU A 118 1.09 -4.99 -5.71
C LEU A 118 1.09 -4.12 -6.97
N LYS A 119 -0.03 -4.16 -7.73
CA LYS A 119 -0.20 -3.37 -8.96
C LYS A 119 -1.46 -2.51 -8.87
N LEU A 120 -1.29 -1.19 -9.04
CA LEU A 120 -2.37 -0.21 -9.15
C LEU A 120 -2.52 0.15 -10.63
N CYS A 121 -3.56 -0.38 -11.26
CA CYS A 121 -3.78 -0.30 -12.72
C CYS A 121 -5.07 0.44 -13.08
N GLY A 122 -5.64 1.24 -12.18
CA GLY A 122 -6.83 2.05 -12.43
C GLY A 122 -7.73 2.19 -11.21
N GLY A 123 -8.84 2.92 -11.41
CA GLY A 123 -9.83 3.22 -10.39
C GLY A 123 -9.48 4.45 -9.54
N ILE A 124 -10.39 4.75 -8.63
CA ILE A 124 -10.21 5.76 -7.58
C ILE A 124 -10.02 5.00 -6.28
N ILE A 125 -8.83 5.07 -5.70
CA ILE A 125 -8.44 4.30 -4.52
C ILE A 125 -8.18 5.29 -3.39
N ASN A 126 -8.99 5.22 -2.34
CA ASN A 126 -8.85 6.04 -1.15
C ASN A 126 -8.51 5.15 0.04
N VAL A 127 -7.39 5.39 0.68
CA VAL A 127 -6.90 4.60 1.81
C VAL A 127 -6.74 5.50 3.02
N ASN A 128 -7.35 5.08 4.14
CA ASN A 128 -7.06 5.63 5.46
C ASN A 128 -6.49 4.49 6.31
N ALA A 129 -5.31 4.66 6.87
CA ALA A 129 -4.62 3.62 7.62
C ALA A 129 -4.05 4.15 8.94
N ALA A 130 -4.12 3.34 9.98
CA ALA A 130 -3.51 3.67 11.28
C ALA A 130 -1.98 3.62 11.22
N GLU A 131 -1.42 2.70 10.45
CA GLU A 131 0.02 2.58 10.18
C GLU A 131 0.31 2.86 8.70
N ASP A 132 0.71 1.88 7.90
CA ASP A 132 1.10 2.10 6.51
C ASP A 132 -0.10 2.09 5.55
N GLY A 133 -0.08 2.94 4.54
CA GLY A 133 -1.16 3.06 3.59
C GLY A 133 -1.28 1.86 2.66
N ILE A 134 -0.30 1.70 1.76
CA ILE A 134 -0.29 0.67 0.71
C ILE A 134 1.10 0.03 0.65
N ILE A 135 1.16 -1.28 0.90
CA ILE A 135 2.39 -2.06 0.90
C ILE A 135 2.36 -3.11 -0.22
N GLY A 136 3.41 -3.13 -1.04
CA GLY A 136 3.75 -4.26 -1.90
C GLY A 136 5.13 -4.75 -1.54
N LYS A 137 5.24 -5.86 -0.81
CA LYS A 137 6.53 -6.30 -0.24
C LYS A 137 7.61 -6.44 -1.30
N ASP A 138 7.35 -7.19 -2.34
CA ASP A 138 8.33 -7.45 -3.39
C ASP A 138 8.42 -6.30 -4.39
N TYR A 139 7.28 -5.73 -4.72
CA TYR A 139 7.20 -4.51 -5.55
C TYR A 139 5.84 -3.83 -5.42
N LEU A 140 5.83 -2.52 -5.68
CA LEU A 140 4.61 -1.74 -5.90
C LEU A 140 4.70 -1.05 -7.26
N LEU A 141 3.75 -1.35 -8.15
CA LEU A 141 3.67 -0.74 -9.48
C LEU A 141 2.45 0.18 -9.57
N GLY A 142 2.67 1.44 -9.89
CA GLY A 142 1.64 2.43 -10.17
C GLY A 142 1.60 2.74 -11.67
N ALA A 143 0.58 2.24 -12.36
CA ALA A 143 0.46 2.36 -13.81
C ALA A 143 -0.68 3.28 -14.24
N SER A 144 -1.67 3.53 -13.38
CA SER A 144 -2.84 4.34 -13.70
C SER A 144 -3.73 4.51 -12.46
N GLY A 145 -4.69 5.45 -12.53
CA GLY A 145 -5.71 5.68 -11.51
C GLY A 145 -5.46 6.92 -10.65
N THR A 146 -6.37 7.14 -9.71
CA THR A 146 -6.26 8.21 -8.72
C THR A 146 -6.17 7.57 -7.33
N VAL A 147 -5.07 7.80 -6.64
CA VAL A 147 -4.77 7.21 -5.34
C VAL A 147 -4.63 8.30 -4.30
N THR A 148 -5.45 8.23 -3.26
CA THR A 148 -5.35 9.12 -2.09
C THR A 148 -5.05 8.26 -0.87
N VAL A 149 -3.98 8.57 -0.17
CA VAL A 149 -3.57 7.88 1.06
C VAL A 149 -3.48 8.87 2.19
N ASN A 150 -4.13 8.54 3.31
CA ASN A 150 -3.92 9.17 4.61
C ASN A 150 -3.44 8.06 5.55
N SER A 151 -2.19 8.12 6.00
CA SER A 151 -1.57 7.08 6.82
C SER A 151 -0.87 7.67 8.05
N GLY A 152 -0.91 6.93 9.15
CA GLY A 152 -0.17 7.29 10.36
C GLY A 152 1.35 7.12 10.21
N CYS A 153 1.78 6.23 9.32
CA CYS A 153 3.18 5.96 8.99
C CYS A 153 3.44 6.24 7.50
N ASP A 154 3.88 5.23 6.73
CA ASP A 154 4.29 5.43 5.34
C ASP A 154 3.11 5.37 4.36
N GLY A 155 3.19 6.10 3.27
CA GLY A 155 2.14 6.15 2.26
C GLY A 155 2.16 4.95 1.32
N LEU A 156 3.16 4.88 0.45
CA LEU A 156 3.44 3.76 -0.45
C LEU A 156 4.76 3.11 -0.02
N LYS A 157 4.76 1.78 0.15
CA LYS A 157 5.91 1.09 0.73
C LYS A 157 6.23 -0.21 0.01
N SER A 158 7.53 -0.52 -0.14
CA SER A 158 8.04 -1.85 -0.48
C SER A 158 9.12 -2.27 0.50
N THR A 159 9.13 -3.56 0.92
CA THR A 159 9.85 -3.99 2.11
C THR A 159 10.74 -5.22 1.92
N ASN A 160 10.97 -5.70 0.69
CA ASN A 160 11.84 -6.86 0.48
C ASN A 160 13.31 -6.45 0.53
N SER A 161 13.95 -6.71 1.68
CA SER A 161 15.38 -6.45 1.92
C SER A 161 16.29 -7.63 1.58
N THR A 162 15.72 -8.80 1.25
CA THR A 162 16.51 -10.04 1.08
C THR A 162 16.86 -10.33 -0.37
N ASP A 163 16.10 -9.80 -1.32
CA ASP A 163 16.31 -9.98 -2.75
C ASP A 163 16.50 -8.60 -3.41
N GLN A 164 17.69 -8.32 -3.91
CA GLN A 164 18.04 -7.05 -4.54
C GLN A 164 17.27 -6.75 -5.84
N GLN A 165 16.60 -7.75 -6.43
CA GLN A 165 15.72 -7.56 -7.58
C GLN A 165 14.28 -7.23 -7.19
N LYS A 166 13.99 -7.25 -5.89
CA LYS A 166 12.69 -6.94 -5.27
C LYS A 166 12.80 -5.70 -4.40
N GLY A 167 11.76 -5.38 -3.63
CA GLY A 167 11.75 -4.21 -2.76
C GLY A 167 11.76 -2.88 -3.51
N TYR A 168 11.14 -2.83 -4.68
CA TYR A 168 11.11 -1.62 -5.49
C TYR A 168 9.72 -1.04 -5.67
N ILE A 169 9.67 0.26 -5.92
CA ILE A 169 8.45 0.97 -6.31
C ILE A 169 8.68 1.58 -7.70
N SER A 170 7.75 1.36 -8.62
CA SER A 170 7.77 2.00 -9.94
C SER A 170 6.44 2.66 -10.25
N ILE A 171 6.46 3.97 -10.50
CA ILE A 171 5.29 4.75 -10.89
C ILE A 171 5.51 5.26 -12.30
N THR A 172 4.63 4.84 -13.21
CA THR A 172 4.70 5.19 -14.64
C THR A 172 3.59 6.16 -15.06
N ASP A 173 2.48 6.19 -14.32
CA ASP A 173 1.34 7.09 -14.56
C ASP A 173 0.41 7.11 -13.34
N GLY A 174 -0.63 7.97 -13.37
CA GLY A 174 -1.63 8.11 -12.31
C GLY A 174 -1.49 9.41 -11.52
N SER A 175 -2.43 9.61 -10.59
CA SER A 175 -2.43 10.77 -9.68
C SER A 175 -2.40 10.28 -8.24
N TYR A 176 -1.42 10.72 -7.48
CA TYR A 176 -1.18 10.28 -6.10
C TYR A 176 -1.19 11.48 -5.16
N THR A 177 -2.03 11.41 -4.13
CA THR A 177 -2.05 12.37 -3.01
C THR A 177 -1.77 11.59 -1.74
N LEU A 178 -0.61 11.83 -1.15
CA LEU A 178 -0.09 11.10 -0.01
C LEU A 178 0.06 12.03 1.19
N ASN A 179 -0.78 11.85 2.21
CA ASN A 179 -0.72 12.56 3.49
C ASN A 179 -0.28 11.55 4.56
N CYS A 180 0.96 11.60 4.98
CA CYS A 180 1.58 10.54 5.75
C CYS A 180 2.24 11.07 7.01
N GLY A 181 2.20 10.27 8.07
CA GLY A 181 2.89 10.61 9.32
C GLY A 181 4.41 10.51 9.20
N ARG A 182 4.90 9.61 8.33
CA ARG A 182 6.33 9.35 8.07
C ARG A 182 6.66 9.58 6.60
N ASP A 183 7.04 8.54 5.86
CA ASP A 183 7.46 8.69 4.47
C ASP A 183 6.28 8.64 3.50
N GLY A 184 6.26 9.54 2.52
CA GLY A 184 5.26 9.47 1.46
C GLY A 184 5.44 8.25 0.58
N ILE A 185 6.69 7.96 0.19
CA ILE A 185 7.06 6.79 -0.62
C ILE A 185 8.37 6.23 -0.07
N GLN A 186 8.35 4.97 0.35
CA GLN A 186 9.51 4.25 0.87
C GLN A 186 9.74 2.97 0.04
N ALA A 187 10.80 2.93 -0.72
CA ALA A 187 11.25 1.73 -1.43
C ALA A 187 12.50 1.18 -0.74
N GLU A 188 12.51 -0.13 -0.47
CA GLU A 188 13.66 -0.80 0.15
C GLU A 188 14.91 -0.75 -0.72
N ASN A 189 14.78 -1.04 -2.01
CA ASN A 189 15.93 -1.12 -2.91
C ASN A 189 15.92 -0.04 -4.00
N ASN A 190 14.80 0.19 -4.68
CA ASN A 190 14.77 1.10 -5.83
C ASN A 190 13.43 1.83 -5.95
N LEU A 191 13.49 3.13 -6.17
CA LEU A 191 12.34 3.96 -6.52
C LEU A 191 12.52 4.52 -7.92
N ASN A 192 11.60 4.19 -8.82
CA ASN A 192 11.55 4.74 -10.17
C ASN A 192 10.22 5.46 -10.40
N ILE A 193 10.29 6.76 -10.71
CA ILE A 193 9.13 7.56 -11.08
C ILE A 193 9.40 8.12 -12.48
N SER A 194 8.67 7.61 -13.47
CA SER A 194 8.82 8.02 -14.87
C SER A 194 7.59 8.76 -15.43
N GLY A 195 6.53 8.88 -14.64
CA GLY A 195 5.32 9.60 -15.03
C GLY A 195 4.35 9.77 -13.86
N GLY A 196 3.18 10.35 -14.15
CA GLY A 196 2.14 10.62 -13.16
C GLY A 196 2.28 11.98 -12.46
N THR A 197 1.34 12.28 -11.60
CA THR A 197 1.33 13.47 -10.74
C THR A 197 1.34 13.01 -9.28
N ILE A 198 2.31 13.48 -8.51
CA ILE A 198 2.49 13.04 -7.13
C ILE A 198 2.55 14.28 -6.22
N TYR A 199 1.61 14.35 -5.28
CA TYR A 199 1.61 15.31 -4.19
C TYR A 199 1.85 14.56 -2.88
N VAL A 200 2.86 14.97 -2.12
CA VAL A 200 3.22 14.35 -0.85
C VAL A 200 3.25 15.41 0.24
N GLN A 201 2.56 15.11 1.34
CA GLN A 201 2.65 15.85 2.59
C GLN A 201 2.97 14.87 3.71
N THR A 202 4.07 15.12 4.42
CA THR A 202 4.52 14.28 5.54
C THR A 202 4.50 15.03 6.87
N GLY A 203 4.56 14.31 7.98
CA GLY A 203 4.39 14.82 9.34
C GLY A 203 5.48 15.75 9.87
N GLY A 204 6.31 16.37 9.03
CA GLY A 204 7.26 17.42 9.44
C GLY A 204 8.73 16.99 9.45
N GLY A 205 9.08 15.88 8.82
CA GLY A 205 10.45 15.41 8.65
C GLY A 205 11.02 14.66 9.86
N SER A 206 12.24 14.20 9.73
CA SER A 206 12.89 13.29 10.68
C SER A 206 13.09 13.85 12.10
N SER A 207 13.04 15.16 12.28
CA SER A 207 13.19 15.79 13.60
C SER A 207 11.96 15.71 14.49
N THR A 208 10.81 15.32 13.93
CA THR A 208 9.53 15.23 14.65
C THR A 208 9.04 13.81 14.83
N VAL A 209 9.74 12.83 14.23
CA VAL A 209 9.37 11.41 14.29
C VAL A 209 10.07 10.74 15.46
N GLU A 210 9.30 10.14 16.37
CA GLU A 210 9.84 9.20 17.36
C GLU A 210 10.14 7.88 16.65
N TYR A 211 11.42 7.53 16.57
CA TYR A 211 11.85 6.23 16.03
C TYR A 211 11.54 5.13 17.03
N THR A 212 10.72 4.17 16.65
CA THR A 212 10.55 2.93 17.42
C THR A 212 11.70 1.97 17.16
N SER A 213 11.88 0.97 18.02
CA SER A 213 12.98 -0.03 17.88
C SER A 213 12.93 -0.81 16.57
N ASP A 214 11.76 -0.84 15.90
CA ASP A 214 11.59 -1.52 14.63
C ASP A 214 12.12 -0.70 13.43
N ASP A 215 12.39 0.59 13.65
CA ASP A 215 13.00 1.49 12.65
C ASP A 215 14.52 1.43 12.64
N GLN A 216 15.15 0.59 13.48
CA GLN A 216 16.59 0.42 13.52
C GLN A 216 17.07 -0.39 12.31
N PHE A 217 16.95 0.22 11.14
CA PHE A 217 17.55 -0.29 9.92
C PHE A 217 19.05 -0.05 9.98
N GLY A 218 19.80 -1.13 10.17
CA GLY A 218 21.24 -1.14 10.01
C GLY A 218 21.67 -0.96 8.55
N GLY A 219 21.21 0.08 7.90
CA GLY A 219 21.67 0.55 6.60
C GLY A 219 22.98 1.31 6.78
N ARG A 220 24.09 0.67 6.48
CA ARG A 220 25.45 1.19 6.44
C ARG A 220 25.59 2.30 5.40
N TRP A 221 25.12 3.51 5.71
CA TRP A 221 25.55 4.75 5.05
C TRP A 221 26.23 5.64 6.10
N GLY A 222 27.46 6.02 5.79
CA GLY A 222 28.37 6.71 6.67
C GLY A 222 27.74 7.97 7.27
N GLY A 223 27.97 8.11 8.58
CA GLY A 223 27.47 9.22 9.37
C GLY A 223 27.84 10.57 8.78
N PHE A 224 26.84 11.35 8.48
CA PHE A 224 26.94 12.79 8.52
C PHE A 224 26.32 13.23 9.85
N SER A 225 27.18 13.49 10.82
CA SER A 225 26.83 14.24 12.02
C SER A 225 26.46 15.65 11.56
N HIS A 226 25.19 16.00 11.55
CA HIS A 226 24.78 17.37 11.32
C HIS A 226 24.39 17.97 12.66
N ASN A 227 25.32 18.76 13.19
CA ASN A 227 25.06 19.67 14.31
C ASN A 227 24.71 21.04 13.70
N GLY A 228 23.47 21.50 13.89
CA GLY A 228 23.13 22.94 13.75
C GLY A 228 22.38 23.35 12.51
N ASN A 229 21.23 23.90 12.76
CA ASN A 229 20.51 25.03 12.11
C ASN A 229 21.13 25.53 10.79
N GLY A 230 20.74 24.98 9.66
CA GLY A 230 21.20 25.45 8.35
C GLY A 230 20.25 24.95 7.25
N GLY A 231 19.51 25.88 6.64
CA GLY A 231 18.81 25.63 5.41
C GLY A 231 19.79 25.15 4.33
N PHE A 232 19.33 24.34 3.39
CA PHE A 232 20.11 23.93 2.23
C PHE A 232 20.47 25.18 1.41
N ASP A 233 21.77 25.47 1.34
CA ASP A 233 22.30 26.49 0.47
C ASP A 233 22.71 25.86 -0.86
N PHE A 234 21.95 26.12 -1.89
CA PHE A 234 22.20 25.61 -3.25
C PHE A 234 23.21 26.50 -4.02
N SER A 235 23.75 27.54 -3.40
CA SER A 235 24.66 28.51 -4.07
C SER A 235 26.00 27.90 -4.51
N SER A 236 26.32 26.67 -4.08
CA SER A 236 27.54 25.96 -4.46
C SER A 236 27.35 24.85 -5.48
N MET A 237 26.15 24.64 -6.01
CA MET A 237 25.91 23.68 -7.10
C MET A 237 26.28 24.34 -8.44
N THR A 238 27.33 23.82 -9.05
CA THR A 238 27.70 24.15 -10.44
C THR A 238 27.42 22.93 -11.32
N ASP A 239 27.01 23.15 -12.56
CA ASP A 239 26.93 22.09 -13.56
C ASP A 239 28.32 21.59 -13.96
N SER A 240 28.39 20.57 -14.83
CA SER A 240 29.64 20.00 -15.31
C SER A 240 30.47 21.00 -16.15
N GLU A 241 29.97 22.18 -16.44
CA GLU A 241 30.63 23.28 -17.20
C GLU A 241 31.02 24.44 -16.25
N GLY A 242 30.70 24.38 -14.95
CA GLY A 242 31.11 25.36 -13.96
C GLY A 242 30.15 26.54 -13.78
N ASN A 243 28.90 26.47 -14.28
CA ASN A 243 27.92 27.53 -14.14
C ASN A 243 27.08 27.31 -12.86
N SER A 244 26.86 28.36 -12.09
CA SER A 244 26.01 28.34 -10.90
C SER A 244 24.53 28.29 -11.31
N ALA A 245 23.72 27.51 -10.61
CA ALA A 245 22.27 27.50 -10.78
C ALA A 245 21.70 28.85 -10.28
N GLU A 246 20.94 29.56 -11.13
CA GLU A 246 20.09 30.70 -10.75
C GLU A 246 18.75 30.22 -10.17
#